data_ad1e85c54e8a322f837c71f2fc174ad3
#
_entry.id   ad1e85c54e8a322f837c71f2fc174ad3
#
_cell.length_a   1.000
_cell.length_b   1.000
_cell.length_c   1.000
_cell.angle_alpha   90.00
_cell.angle_beta   90.00
_cell.angle_gamma   90.00
#
_symmetry.space_group_name_H-M   'P 1'
#
loop_
_entity.id
_entity.type
_entity.pdbx_description
1 polymer ?
#
loop_
_entity_poly.entity_id
_entity_poly.type
_entity_poly.pdbx_seq_one_letter_code
_entity_poly.pdbx_strand_id
1 'polypeptide(L)'
;TVNKSLAKTPLKRFAEFLNEKIYKSIKYTISSEDYLGRFYSEFMSYGGGDGQDLGIILTPQHITDLFCDLVDIKKDDTVLDPCCGTGGFLISAMYHMLEQTEDETEKLNIRQKQLHGIEIEEYMFTIAVTNMILRGDGKSNIENSDFLNSNSGDIQRKGASIGMINPPYSMAKKKKNAELYEINFIKHMLDSLIPGGKGIAIVPQSSMTGKTKDEQ
;
A
#
# COMPACT_ATOMS: atom_id res chain seq x y z
N THR A 1 11.85 -20.95 -28.77
CA THR A 1 13.05 -21.34 -29.56
C THR A 1 14.30 -21.21 -28.74
N VAL A 2 15.08 -22.28 -28.60
CA VAL A 2 16.38 -22.27 -27.91
C VAL A 2 17.39 -21.52 -28.77
N ASN A 3 18.06 -20.50 -28.21
CA ASN A 3 19.21 -19.92 -28.88
C ASN A 3 20.39 -20.90 -28.80
N LYS A 4 20.66 -21.58 -29.91
CA LYS A 4 21.67 -22.65 -29.99
C LYS A 4 23.08 -22.19 -29.61
N SER A 5 23.42 -20.89 -29.77
CA SER A 5 24.74 -20.35 -29.40
C SER A 5 24.93 -20.14 -27.89
N LEU A 6 23.83 -20.11 -27.12
CA LEU A 6 23.85 -19.79 -25.68
C LEU A 6 23.29 -20.90 -24.80
N ALA A 7 22.85 -22.02 -25.37
CA ALA A 7 22.23 -23.16 -24.69
C ALA A 7 21.06 -22.79 -23.74
N LYS A 8 20.45 -21.61 -23.90
CA LYS A 8 19.39 -21.08 -23.04
C LYS A 8 18.21 -20.57 -23.86
N THR A 9 16.99 -20.77 -23.34
CA THR A 9 15.80 -20.17 -23.95
C THR A 9 15.79 -18.65 -23.73
N PRO A 10 15.15 -17.85 -24.60
CA PRO A 10 14.99 -16.42 -24.41
C PRO A 10 14.37 -16.08 -23.04
N LEU A 11 13.36 -16.84 -22.61
CA LEU A 11 12.72 -16.67 -21.29
C LEU A 11 13.69 -16.89 -20.12
N LYS A 12 14.53 -17.94 -20.18
CA LYS A 12 15.54 -18.19 -19.15
C LYS A 12 16.55 -17.08 -19.06
N ARG A 13 17.01 -16.56 -20.19
CA ARG A 13 17.94 -15.39 -20.22
C ARG A 13 17.29 -14.14 -19.62
N PHE A 14 16.03 -13.90 -19.95
CA PHE A 14 15.29 -12.77 -19.40
C PHE A 14 15.12 -12.91 -17.88
N ALA A 15 14.75 -14.09 -17.39
CA ALA A 15 14.63 -14.37 -15.96
C ALA A 15 15.97 -14.20 -15.22
N GLU A 16 17.07 -14.69 -15.81
CA GLU A 16 18.41 -14.50 -15.25
C GLU A 16 18.82 -13.02 -15.23
N PHE A 17 18.51 -12.27 -16.29
CA PHE A 17 18.76 -10.83 -16.35
C PHE A 17 17.99 -10.08 -15.26
N LEU A 18 16.69 -10.37 -15.12
CA LEU A 18 15.86 -9.78 -14.04
C LEU A 18 16.42 -10.11 -12.66
N ASN A 19 16.81 -11.37 -12.44
CA ASN A 19 17.39 -11.78 -11.15
C ASN A 19 18.72 -11.06 -10.85
N GLU A 20 19.60 -10.94 -11.83
CA GLU A 20 20.93 -10.35 -11.61
C GLU A 20 20.93 -8.83 -11.54
N LYS A 21 20.12 -8.18 -12.38
CA LYS A 21 20.15 -6.71 -12.52
C LYS A 21 19.09 -5.99 -11.72
N ILE A 22 17.97 -6.65 -11.43
CA ILE A 22 16.85 -6.01 -10.76
C ILE A 22 16.65 -6.61 -9.37
N TYR A 23 16.36 -7.91 -9.28
CA TYR A 23 16.04 -8.55 -8.00
C TYR A 23 17.15 -8.39 -6.95
N LYS A 24 18.41 -8.64 -7.32
CA LYS A 24 19.53 -8.47 -6.38
C LYS A 24 19.70 -7.00 -5.95
N SER A 25 19.48 -6.07 -6.85
CA SER A 25 19.56 -4.64 -6.53
C SER A 25 18.45 -4.22 -5.56
N ILE A 26 17.22 -4.66 -5.77
CA ILE A 26 16.08 -4.38 -4.88
C ILE A 26 16.27 -5.07 -3.53
N LYS A 27 16.61 -6.36 -3.51
CA LYS A 27 16.74 -7.17 -2.29
C LYS A 27 17.74 -6.62 -1.29
N TYR A 28 18.81 -5.99 -1.76
CA TYR A 28 19.88 -5.48 -0.91
C TYR A 28 19.82 -3.96 -0.69
N THR A 29 18.86 -3.28 -1.32
CA THR A 29 18.68 -1.84 -1.10
C THR A 29 17.72 -1.66 0.08
N ILE A 30 18.26 -1.16 1.19
CA ILE A 30 17.44 -0.67 2.31
C ILE A 30 16.86 0.67 1.84
N SER A 31 15.63 0.66 1.34
CA SER A 31 14.96 1.84 0.82
C SER A 31 13.46 1.71 0.96
N SER A 32 12.83 2.77 1.44
CA SER A 32 11.36 2.91 1.47
C SER A 32 10.73 3.08 0.08
N GLU A 33 11.55 3.09 -0.98
CA GLU A 33 11.08 3.34 -2.34
C GLU A 33 10.25 2.19 -2.92
N ASP A 34 9.04 2.49 -3.40
CA ASP A 34 8.16 1.55 -4.10
C ASP A 34 8.62 1.33 -5.55
N TYR A 35 9.67 0.53 -5.72
CA TYR A 35 10.23 0.24 -7.05
C TYR A 35 9.23 -0.47 -7.99
N LEU A 36 8.38 -1.37 -7.47
CA LEU A 36 7.43 -2.08 -8.31
C LEU A 36 6.25 -1.18 -8.71
N GLY A 37 5.75 -0.36 -7.80
CA GLY A 37 4.72 0.63 -8.13
C GLY A 37 5.23 1.63 -9.17
N ARG A 38 6.46 2.14 -9.01
CA ARG A 38 7.08 3.01 -10.02
C ARG A 38 7.26 2.31 -11.36
N PHE A 39 7.78 1.10 -11.37
CA PHE A 39 7.92 0.32 -12.60
C PHE A 39 6.56 0.13 -13.29
N TYR A 40 5.53 -0.19 -12.51
CA TYR A 40 4.17 -0.33 -13.03
C TYR A 40 3.65 0.98 -13.64
N SER A 41 3.78 2.09 -12.94
CA SER A 41 3.37 3.41 -13.41
C SER A 41 4.05 3.78 -14.74
N GLU A 42 5.37 3.59 -14.81
CA GLU A 42 6.14 3.80 -16.03
C GLU A 42 5.69 2.87 -17.16
N PHE A 43 5.52 1.58 -16.88
CA PHE A 43 5.09 0.60 -17.87
C PHE A 43 3.72 0.94 -18.46
N MET A 44 2.77 1.34 -17.62
CA MET A 44 1.43 1.73 -18.07
C MET A 44 1.45 3.01 -18.89
N SER A 45 2.32 3.96 -18.57
CA SER A 45 2.48 5.19 -19.36
C SER A 45 2.99 4.93 -20.79
N TYR A 46 3.83 3.90 -20.97
CA TYR A 46 4.33 3.48 -22.30
C TYR A 46 3.35 2.58 -23.06
N GLY A 47 2.50 1.85 -22.37
CA GLY A 47 1.57 0.89 -22.98
C GLY A 47 0.38 1.52 -23.72
N GLY A 48 0.26 2.85 -23.74
CA GLY A 48 -0.84 3.56 -24.42
C GLY A 48 -2.23 3.36 -23.79
N GLY A 49 -2.29 2.67 -22.66
CA GLY A 49 -3.44 2.71 -21.79
C GLY A 49 -3.29 3.95 -20.91
N ASP A 50 -4.16 4.94 -21.11
CA ASP A 50 -4.23 6.05 -20.18
C ASP A 50 -4.47 5.45 -18.79
N GLY A 51 -3.45 5.45 -17.92
CA GLY A 51 -3.60 4.99 -16.53
C GLY A 51 -4.71 5.72 -15.77
N GLN A 52 -5.28 6.75 -16.42
CA GLN A 52 -6.49 7.46 -16.01
C GLN A 52 -7.77 6.60 -16.11
N ASP A 53 -7.81 5.58 -16.97
CA ASP A 53 -9.01 4.72 -17.09
C ASP A 53 -9.22 3.79 -15.90
N LEU A 54 -8.17 3.48 -15.14
CA LEU A 54 -8.26 2.69 -13.91
C LEU A 54 -8.34 3.52 -12.62
N GLY A 55 -8.15 4.86 -12.71
CA GLY A 55 -8.21 5.74 -11.54
C GLY A 55 -7.14 5.44 -10.48
N ILE A 56 -6.06 4.73 -10.86
CA ILE A 56 -5.00 4.32 -9.94
C ILE A 56 -4.01 5.46 -9.81
N ILE A 57 -3.98 6.09 -8.65
CA ILE A 57 -3.03 7.14 -8.30
C ILE A 57 -2.08 6.57 -7.24
N LEU A 58 -0.82 6.38 -7.61
CA LEU A 58 0.21 5.99 -6.65
C LEU A 58 0.56 7.17 -5.75
N THR A 59 0.61 6.94 -4.46
CA THR A 59 1.02 7.95 -3.49
C THR A 59 2.54 8.15 -3.58
N PRO A 60 3.02 9.38 -3.85
CA PRO A 60 4.46 9.64 -3.91
C PRO A 60 5.15 9.34 -2.58
N GLN A 61 6.37 8.81 -2.63
CA GLN A 61 7.12 8.39 -1.44
C GLN A 61 7.26 9.51 -0.39
N HIS A 62 7.58 10.73 -0.80
CA HIS A 62 7.72 11.84 0.14
C HIS A 62 6.43 12.16 0.93
N ILE A 63 5.27 11.76 0.41
CA ILE A 63 3.98 11.87 1.12
C ILE A 63 3.81 10.69 2.09
N THR A 64 4.21 9.49 1.70
CA THR A 64 4.12 8.33 2.60
C THR A 64 5.08 8.45 3.77
N ASP A 65 6.29 9.00 3.54
CA ASP A 65 7.26 9.30 4.60
C ASP A 65 6.74 10.43 5.52
N LEU A 66 6.19 11.51 4.94
CA LEU A 66 5.56 12.59 5.72
C LEU A 66 4.44 12.07 6.63
N PHE A 67 3.66 11.09 6.17
CA PHE A 67 2.61 10.47 6.99
C PHE A 67 3.18 9.76 8.20
N CYS A 68 4.27 9.00 8.02
CA CYS A 68 4.98 8.36 9.12
C CYS A 68 5.48 9.37 10.16
N ASP A 69 6.03 10.49 9.70
CA ASP A 69 6.50 11.57 10.57
C ASP A 69 5.35 12.24 11.32
N LEU A 70 4.24 12.58 10.64
CA LEU A 70 3.10 13.27 11.24
C LEU A 70 2.38 12.44 12.31
N VAL A 71 2.27 11.13 12.12
CA VAL A 71 1.67 10.26 13.14
C VAL A 71 2.66 9.90 14.24
N ASP A 72 3.95 10.23 14.05
CA ASP A 72 5.06 9.88 14.94
C ASP A 72 5.11 8.36 15.19
N ILE A 73 5.21 7.60 14.06
CA ILE A 73 5.16 6.14 14.06
C ILE A 73 6.25 5.53 14.93
N LYS A 74 5.88 4.52 15.72
CA LYS A 74 6.81 3.81 16.61
C LYS A 74 6.97 2.35 16.17
N LYS A 75 8.10 1.74 16.52
CA LYS A 75 8.40 0.33 16.21
C LYS A 75 7.35 -0.67 16.73
N ASP A 76 6.62 -0.28 17.77
CA ASP A 76 5.60 -1.12 18.42
C ASP A 76 4.19 -0.87 17.85
N ASP A 77 4.03 0.07 16.93
CA ASP A 77 2.75 0.34 16.28
C ASP A 77 2.37 -0.80 15.31
N THR A 78 1.08 -0.96 15.11
CA THR A 78 0.51 -1.81 14.06
C THR A 78 -0.22 -0.90 13.08
N VAL A 79 0.09 -1.03 11.80
CA VAL A 79 -0.37 -0.14 10.73
C VAL A 79 -1.43 -0.82 9.88
N LEU A 80 -2.51 -0.09 9.58
CA LEU A 80 -3.56 -0.46 8.65
C LEU A 80 -3.58 0.53 7.48
N ASP A 81 -3.44 0.02 6.25
CA ASP A 81 -3.77 0.75 5.01
C ASP A 81 -4.92 0.03 4.30
N PRO A 82 -6.15 0.55 4.43
CA PRO A 82 -7.32 -0.14 3.91
C PRO A 82 -7.61 0.09 2.42
N CYS A 83 -6.77 0.86 1.72
CA CYS A 83 -6.79 1.06 0.27
C CYS A 83 -5.35 1.06 -0.24
N CYS A 84 -4.63 -0.06 0.00
CA CYS A 84 -3.18 -0.02 0.00
C CYS A 84 -2.53 0.09 -1.39
N GLY A 85 -3.26 -0.10 -2.46
CA GLY A 85 -2.70 0.00 -3.81
C GLY A 85 -1.49 -0.91 -3.98
N THR A 86 -0.32 -0.35 -4.25
CA THR A 86 0.96 -1.07 -4.33
C THR A 86 1.64 -1.31 -2.99
N GLY A 87 1.06 -0.84 -1.89
CA GLY A 87 1.60 -0.95 -0.53
C GLY A 87 2.53 0.18 -0.11
N GLY A 88 2.49 1.34 -0.78
CA GLY A 88 3.41 2.45 -0.54
C GLY A 88 3.47 2.92 0.92
N PHE A 89 2.32 3.13 1.57
CA PHE A 89 2.29 3.49 3.00
C PHE A 89 2.87 2.40 3.90
N LEU A 90 2.54 1.14 3.64
CA LEU A 90 3.06 0.02 4.43
C LEU A 90 4.57 -0.14 4.28
N ILE A 91 5.10 0.13 3.09
CA ILE A 91 6.54 0.13 2.83
C ILE A 91 7.23 1.23 3.62
N SER A 92 6.76 2.48 3.53
CA SER A 92 7.33 3.60 4.30
C SER A 92 7.24 3.33 5.80
N ALA A 93 6.08 2.90 6.30
CA ALA A 93 5.89 2.54 7.70
C ALA A 93 6.89 1.46 8.16
N MET A 94 7.05 0.40 7.37
CA MET A 94 7.99 -0.67 7.68
C MET A 94 9.42 -0.14 7.87
N TYR A 95 9.89 0.74 6.98
CA TYR A 95 11.25 1.27 7.07
C TYR A 95 11.42 2.20 8.26
N HIS A 96 10.48 3.13 8.50
CA HIS A 96 10.51 4.01 9.67
C HIS A 96 10.51 3.23 10.99
N MET A 97 9.78 2.11 11.06
CA MET A 97 9.76 1.24 12.24
C MET A 97 11.05 0.44 12.39
N LEU A 98 11.59 -0.10 11.29
CA LEU A 98 12.85 -0.88 11.29
C LEU A 98 14.06 -0.05 11.69
N GLU A 99 14.09 1.25 11.35
CA GLU A 99 15.16 2.16 11.75
C GLU A 99 15.21 2.43 13.26
N GLN A 100 14.14 2.12 13.99
CA GLN A 100 14.06 2.34 15.44
C GLN A 100 14.53 1.15 16.28
N THR A 101 15.00 0.06 15.66
CA THR A 101 15.44 -1.12 16.39
C THR A 101 16.57 -1.86 15.69
N GLU A 102 17.49 -2.40 16.49
CA GLU A 102 18.52 -3.32 16.04
C GLU A 102 18.20 -4.79 16.39
N ASP A 103 17.13 -5.04 17.16
CA ASP A 103 16.72 -6.39 17.54
C ASP A 103 16.07 -7.13 16.36
N GLU A 104 16.66 -8.26 15.97
CA GLU A 104 16.19 -9.05 14.83
C GLU A 104 14.79 -9.67 15.06
N THR A 105 14.41 -9.92 16.32
CA THR A 105 13.07 -10.43 16.65
C THR A 105 12.02 -9.34 16.46
N GLU A 106 12.32 -8.10 16.89
CA GLU A 106 11.46 -6.94 16.64
C GLU A 106 11.35 -6.67 15.14
N LYS A 107 12.47 -6.66 14.41
CA LYS A 107 12.48 -6.51 12.93
C LYS A 107 11.60 -7.55 12.23
N LEU A 108 11.65 -8.80 12.70
CA LEU A 108 10.82 -9.87 12.17
C LEU A 108 9.33 -9.65 12.48
N ASN A 109 9.00 -9.21 13.70
CA ASN A 109 7.62 -8.89 14.08
C ASN A 109 7.06 -7.74 13.25
N ILE A 110 7.82 -6.66 13.07
CA ILE A 110 7.43 -5.53 12.20
C ILE A 110 7.06 -6.06 10.81
N ARG A 111 7.94 -6.81 10.16
CA ARG A 111 7.69 -7.33 8.82
C ARG A 111 6.52 -8.30 8.73
N GLN A 112 6.34 -9.17 9.72
CA GLN A 112 5.41 -10.32 9.60
C GLN A 112 4.05 -10.10 10.27
N LYS A 113 3.91 -9.12 11.17
CA LYS A 113 2.71 -9.03 12.01
C LYS A 113 2.12 -7.63 12.13
N GLN A 114 2.90 -6.57 11.88
CA GLN A 114 2.49 -5.22 12.25
C GLN A 114 1.99 -4.38 11.06
N LEU A 115 2.00 -4.93 9.85
CA LEU A 115 1.63 -4.22 8.63
C LEU A 115 0.45 -4.92 7.96
N HIS A 116 -0.71 -4.27 7.90
CA HIS A 116 -1.94 -4.82 7.34
C HIS A 116 -2.45 -3.96 6.20
N GLY A 117 -2.76 -4.57 5.07
CA GLY A 117 -3.33 -3.90 3.91
C GLY A 117 -4.62 -4.54 3.44
N ILE A 118 -5.48 -3.73 2.82
CA ILE A 118 -6.67 -4.21 2.12
C ILE A 118 -6.66 -3.55 0.73
N GLU A 119 -6.87 -4.35 -0.32
CA GLU A 119 -6.93 -3.87 -1.69
C GLU A 119 -8.00 -4.63 -2.46
N ILE A 120 -8.90 -3.89 -3.11
CA ILE A 120 -10.02 -4.48 -3.86
C ILE A 120 -9.60 -4.94 -5.25
N GLU A 121 -8.68 -4.23 -5.88
CA GLU A 121 -8.22 -4.53 -7.23
C GLU A 121 -7.20 -5.67 -7.21
N GLU A 122 -7.54 -6.82 -7.79
CA GLU A 122 -6.74 -8.05 -7.76
C GLU A 122 -5.31 -7.83 -8.29
N TYR A 123 -5.16 -6.98 -9.30
CA TYR A 123 -3.87 -6.69 -9.88
C TYR A 123 -2.99 -5.88 -8.93
N MET A 124 -3.53 -4.82 -8.30
CA MET A 124 -2.82 -4.01 -7.32
C MET A 124 -2.49 -4.80 -6.06
N PHE A 125 -3.43 -5.63 -5.59
CA PHE A 125 -3.20 -6.62 -4.54
C PHE A 125 -1.97 -7.49 -4.83
N THR A 126 -1.86 -8.04 -6.06
CA THR A 126 -0.70 -8.86 -6.45
C THR A 126 0.61 -8.08 -6.40
N ILE A 127 0.60 -6.81 -6.81
CA ILE A 127 1.78 -5.93 -6.72
C ILE A 127 2.14 -5.67 -5.25
N ALA A 128 1.15 -5.33 -4.40
CA ALA A 128 1.37 -5.07 -2.98
C ALA A 128 1.99 -6.28 -2.27
N VAL A 129 1.39 -7.47 -2.47
CA VAL A 129 1.92 -8.72 -1.92
C VAL A 129 3.37 -8.97 -2.37
N THR A 130 3.64 -8.79 -3.66
CA THR A 130 4.99 -8.99 -4.22
C THR A 130 5.98 -7.98 -3.63
N ASN A 131 5.57 -6.72 -3.48
CA ASN A 131 6.36 -5.67 -2.85
C ASN A 131 6.75 -6.03 -1.40
N MET A 132 5.79 -6.50 -0.62
CA MET A 132 6.02 -6.87 0.79
C MET A 132 6.92 -8.11 0.90
N ILE A 133 6.68 -9.15 0.08
CA ILE A 133 7.53 -10.36 0.04
C ILE A 133 8.98 -10.02 -0.31
N LEU A 134 9.22 -9.17 -1.30
CA LEU A 134 10.57 -8.77 -1.70
C LEU A 134 11.34 -8.05 -0.59
N ARG A 135 10.63 -7.44 0.36
CA ARG A 135 11.21 -6.73 1.53
C ARG A 135 11.31 -7.59 2.78
N GLY A 136 11.01 -8.88 2.66
CA GLY A 136 11.21 -9.84 3.73
C GLY A 136 10.00 -10.06 4.64
N ASP A 137 8.83 -9.56 4.26
CA ASP A 137 7.54 -9.93 4.85
C ASP A 137 7.12 -11.30 4.30
N GLY A 138 7.65 -12.38 4.85
CA GLY A 138 7.42 -13.74 4.33
C GLY A 138 5.97 -14.24 4.36
N LYS A 139 5.03 -13.47 4.92
CA LYS A 139 3.59 -13.71 4.97
C LYS A 139 2.87 -12.39 4.85
N SER A 140 2.69 -11.90 3.66
CA SER A 140 1.96 -10.64 3.49
C SER A 140 0.60 -10.67 4.20
N ASN A 141 0.35 -9.69 5.08
CA ASN A 141 -0.95 -9.45 5.70
C ASN A 141 -1.78 -8.51 4.83
N ILE A 142 -1.71 -8.66 3.52
CA ILE A 142 -2.54 -7.97 2.55
C ILE A 142 -3.74 -8.86 2.22
N GLU A 143 -4.93 -8.29 2.23
CA GLU A 143 -6.18 -8.97 1.89
C GLU A 143 -6.77 -8.41 0.60
N ASN A 144 -7.17 -9.28 -0.32
CA ASN A 144 -7.93 -8.86 -1.49
C ASN A 144 -9.42 -8.86 -1.14
N SER A 145 -9.93 -7.71 -0.74
CA SER A 145 -11.33 -7.56 -0.34
C SER A 145 -11.81 -6.11 -0.45
N ASP A 146 -13.12 -5.93 -0.40
CA ASP A 146 -13.75 -4.61 -0.32
C ASP A 146 -13.77 -4.13 1.13
N PHE A 147 -12.99 -3.09 1.40
CA PHE A 147 -12.86 -2.52 2.75
C PHE A 147 -14.20 -2.02 3.31
N LEU A 148 -15.02 -1.30 2.54
CA LEU A 148 -16.28 -0.76 3.02
C LEU A 148 -17.31 -1.85 3.37
N ASN A 149 -17.21 -3.02 2.74
CA ASN A 149 -18.05 -4.18 3.04
C ASN A 149 -17.46 -5.07 4.14
N SER A 150 -16.26 -4.79 4.62
CA SER A 150 -15.62 -5.53 5.70
C SER A 150 -16.19 -5.12 7.08
N ASN A 151 -16.13 -6.02 8.04
CA ASN A 151 -16.55 -5.70 9.41
C ASN A 151 -15.39 -4.98 10.16
N SER A 152 -15.63 -3.74 10.60
CA SER A 152 -14.60 -2.95 11.30
C SER A 152 -14.12 -3.62 12.61
N GLY A 153 -15.01 -4.31 13.33
CA GLY A 153 -14.62 -5.05 14.55
C GLY A 153 -13.70 -6.24 14.27
N ASP A 154 -13.82 -6.88 13.09
CA ASP A 154 -12.90 -7.95 12.69
C ASP A 154 -11.54 -7.38 12.33
N ILE A 155 -11.52 -6.24 11.65
CA ILE A 155 -10.27 -5.53 11.34
C ILE A 155 -9.62 -5.01 12.63
N GLN A 156 -10.39 -4.42 13.55
CA GLN A 156 -9.89 -3.91 14.84
C GLN A 156 -9.19 -4.99 15.67
N ARG A 157 -9.62 -6.25 15.57
CA ARG A 157 -8.96 -7.38 16.25
C ARG A 157 -7.52 -7.63 15.76
N LYS A 158 -7.12 -7.07 14.64
CA LYS A 158 -5.72 -7.07 14.19
C LYS A 158 -4.82 -6.14 15.02
N GLY A 159 -5.42 -5.24 15.80
CA GLY A 159 -4.72 -4.40 16.76
C GLY A 159 -4.08 -3.15 16.16
N ALA A 160 -4.53 -2.67 15.01
CA ALA A 160 -3.96 -1.50 14.36
C ALA A 160 -4.12 -0.23 15.22
N SER A 161 -2.98 0.39 15.55
CA SER A 161 -2.87 1.67 16.28
C SER A 161 -2.77 2.87 15.32
N ILE A 162 -2.30 2.64 14.10
CA ILE A 162 -2.15 3.66 13.06
C ILE A 162 -2.94 3.26 11.82
N GLY A 163 -3.78 4.17 11.31
CA GLY A 163 -4.45 4.04 10.02
C GLY A 163 -3.91 5.08 9.04
N MET A 164 -3.48 4.64 7.86
CA MET A 164 -3.03 5.50 6.75
C MET A 164 -3.86 5.18 5.52
N ILE A 165 -4.41 6.19 4.85
CA ILE A 165 -5.28 5.94 3.70
C ILE A 165 -5.17 7.03 2.64
N ASN A 166 -5.13 6.60 1.39
CA ASN A 166 -5.40 7.40 0.20
C ASN A 166 -6.61 6.76 -0.51
N PRO A 167 -7.85 7.11 -0.14
CA PRO A 167 -9.04 6.43 -0.66
C PRO A 167 -9.29 6.81 -2.13
N PRO A 168 -10.06 6.02 -2.88
CA PRO A 168 -10.42 6.36 -4.24
C PRO A 168 -11.25 7.64 -4.29
N TYR A 169 -10.86 8.59 -5.18
CA TYR A 169 -11.55 9.88 -5.30
C TYR A 169 -12.71 9.82 -6.27
N SER A 170 -13.77 10.60 -5.96
CA SER A 170 -14.89 10.87 -6.87
C SER A 170 -15.68 9.64 -7.34
N MET A 171 -15.64 8.53 -6.63
CA MET A 171 -16.49 7.38 -6.94
C MET A 171 -17.96 7.67 -6.69
N ALA A 172 -18.28 8.59 -5.79
CA ALA A 172 -19.64 9.08 -5.53
C ALA A 172 -20.07 10.13 -6.56
N LYS A 173 -20.23 9.76 -7.82
CA LYS A 173 -20.67 10.69 -8.90
C LYS A 173 -22.16 11.05 -8.84
N LYS A 174 -22.96 10.35 -8.03
CA LYS A 174 -24.42 10.59 -7.86
C LYS A 174 -24.83 10.26 -6.42
N LYS A 175 -25.90 10.89 -5.90
CA LYS A 175 -26.50 10.59 -4.57
C LYS A 175 -26.75 9.11 -4.28
N LYS A 176 -26.79 8.26 -5.30
CA LYS A 176 -26.96 6.80 -5.15
C LYS A 176 -25.74 6.06 -4.60
N ASN A 177 -24.56 6.69 -4.59
CA ASN A 177 -23.31 6.08 -4.17
C ASN A 177 -22.66 6.90 -3.05
N ALA A 178 -23.49 7.46 -2.15
CA ALA A 178 -23.01 8.28 -1.03
C ALA A 178 -22.08 7.49 -0.08
N GLU A 179 -22.22 6.18 -0.04
CA GLU A 179 -21.34 5.29 0.71
C GLU A 179 -19.89 5.30 0.21
N LEU A 180 -19.66 5.71 -1.05
CA LEU A 180 -18.34 5.78 -1.69
C LEU A 180 -17.67 7.15 -1.54
N TYR A 181 -18.20 8.06 -0.71
CA TYR A 181 -17.49 9.29 -0.38
C TYR A 181 -16.25 8.98 0.49
N GLU A 182 -15.19 9.72 0.26
CA GLU A 182 -13.91 9.58 0.97
C GLU A 182 -14.08 9.60 2.49
N ILE A 183 -15.03 10.38 3.00
CA ILE A 183 -15.30 10.48 4.44
C ILE A 183 -15.78 9.14 5.05
N ASN A 184 -16.48 8.32 4.28
CA ASN A 184 -16.95 7.01 4.77
C ASN A 184 -15.79 6.03 4.88
N PHE A 185 -14.82 6.08 3.96
CA PHE A 185 -13.57 5.32 4.08
C PHE A 185 -12.80 5.72 5.33
N ILE A 186 -12.68 7.03 5.59
CA ILE A 186 -11.99 7.54 6.78
C ILE A 186 -12.70 7.10 8.05
N LYS A 187 -14.02 7.26 8.11
CA LYS A 187 -14.80 6.82 9.26
C LYS A 187 -14.63 5.33 9.51
N HIS A 188 -14.79 4.50 8.48
CA HIS A 188 -14.64 3.05 8.60
C HIS A 188 -13.22 2.64 9.02
N MET A 189 -12.17 3.37 8.52
CA MET A 189 -10.80 3.19 8.98
C MET A 189 -10.66 3.49 10.47
N LEU A 190 -11.17 4.63 10.94
CA LEU A 190 -11.11 5.00 12.36
C LEU A 190 -11.86 4.01 13.26
N ASP A 191 -13.02 3.52 12.81
CA ASP A 191 -13.79 2.47 13.50
C ASP A 191 -13.04 1.12 13.53
N SER A 192 -12.07 0.92 12.64
CA SER A 192 -11.24 -0.28 12.52
C SER A 192 -9.94 -0.22 13.35
N LEU A 193 -9.63 0.93 13.94
CA LEU A 193 -8.46 1.08 14.83
C LEU A 193 -8.80 0.72 16.27
N ILE A 194 -7.77 0.38 17.04
CA ILE A 194 -7.93 0.24 18.49
C ILE A 194 -8.27 1.58 19.13
N PRO A 195 -8.94 1.60 20.31
CA PRO A 195 -9.20 2.83 21.05
C PRO A 195 -7.91 3.63 21.30
N GLY A 196 -7.93 4.93 20.94
CA GLY A 196 -6.76 5.79 21.02
C GLY A 196 -5.82 5.73 19.80
N GLY A 197 -6.11 4.90 18.82
CA GLY A 197 -5.37 4.86 17.56
C GLY A 197 -5.48 6.16 16.77
N LYS A 198 -4.50 6.43 15.91
CA LYS A 198 -4.40 7.64 15.09
C LYS A 198 -4.67 7.30 13.63
N GLY A 199 -5.49 8.12 12.94
CA GLY A 199 -5.74 8.00 11.52
C GLY A 199 -5.23 9.23 10.75
N ILE A 200 -4.65 9.00 9.56
CA ILE A 200 -4.25 10.05 8.64
C ILE A 200 -4.69 9.70 7.22
N ALA A 201 -5.19 10.69 6.48
CA ALA A 201 -5.78 10.46 5.17
C ALA A 201 -5.41 11.55 4.17
N ILE A 202 -5.26 11.18 2.89
CA ILE A 202 -5.25 12.14 1.78
C ILE A 202 -6.70 12.29 1.30
N VAL A 203 -7.15 13.53 1.21
CA VAL A 203 -8.51 13.83 0.72
C VAL A 203 -8.50 15.03 -0.22
N PRO A 204 -9.43 15.11 -1.17
CA PRO A 204 -9.64 16.31 -1.95
C PRO A 204 -9.98 17.51 -1.06
N GLN A 205 -9.53 18.70 -1.42
CA GLN A 205 -9.85 19.93 -0.70
C GLN A 205 -11.37 20.13 -0.52
N SER A 206 -12.18 19.64 -1.46
CA SER A 206 -13.64 19.71 -1.38
C SER A 206 -14.22 18.97 -0.18
N SER A 207 -13.60 17.86 0.24
CA SER A 207 -14.01 17.11 1.42
C SER A 207 -13.78 17.88 2.73
N MET A 208 -12.85 18.86 2.73
CA MET A 208 -12.55 19.71 3.88
C MET A 208 -13.41 20.98 3.93
N THR A 209 -13.79 21.51 2.75
CA THR A 209 -14.52 22.78 2.66
C THR A 209 -16.04 22.61 2.56
N GLY A 210 -16.52 21.38 2.37
CA GLY A 210 -17.92 21.02 2.24
C GLY A 210 -18.61 21.73 1.09
N LYS A 211 -18.76 21.04 -0.04
CA LYS A 211 -19.60 21.54 -1.15
C LYS A 211 -21.07 21.13 -1.03
N THR A 212 -21.36 20.15 -0.19
CA THR A 212 -22.72 19.65 0.06
C THR A 212 -23.02 19.65 1.55
N LYS A 213 -24.33 19.65 1.92
CA LYS A 213 -24.74 19.56 3.32
C LYS A 213 -24.32 18.26 4.02
N ASP A 214 -23.96 17.25 3.24
CA ASP A 214 -23.51 15.95 3.75
C ASP A 214 -21.99 15.88 3.99
N GLU A 215 -21.25 16.92 3.55
CA GLU A 215 -19.79 17.07 3.71
C GLU A 215 -19.41 18.09 4.81
N GLN A 216 -20.41 18.75 5.43
CA GLN A 216 -20.24 19.67 6.56
C GLN A 216 -20.61 19.00 7.87
#